data_9be0b851cd37061dd5ab499b20943e56
#
_entry.id   9be0b851cd37061dd5ab499b20943e56
#
_cell.length_a   1.000
_cell.length_b   1.000
_cell.length_c   1.000
_cell.angle_alpha   90.00
_cell.angle_beta   90.00
_cell.angle_gamma   90.00
#
_symmetry.space_group_name_H-M   'P 1'
#
loop_
_entity.id
_entity.type
_entity.pdbx_description
1 polymer ?
#
loop_
_entity_poly.entity_id
_entity_poly.type
_entity_poly.pdbx_seq_one_letter_code
_entity_poly.pdbx_strand_id
1 'polypeptide(L)'
;MTIHRLSIDSAPVLHHPGKQSAQIIWPENSPDAHITMTRVTMEPGAISSRHSHAISEQTWIVEAGSATLLLANDQTEELRTGDIIRTSAGTIHGIENSGSEPFVYLTVTSPPEDMTKFYVGRKDSD
;
A
#
# COMPACT_ATOMS: atom_id res chain seq x y z
N MET A 1 20.61 18.50 -9.61
CA MET A 1 20.35 17.33 -8.74
C MET A 1 19.71 17.79 -7.45
N THR A 2 18.68 17.14 -7.01
CA THR A 2 17.95 17.50 -5.78
C THR A 2 17.98 16.33 -4.81
N ILE A 3 18.20 16.64 -3.52
CA ILE A 3 18.05 15.66 -2.46
C ILE A 3 16.84 16.06 -1.62
N HIS A 4 15.86 15.17 -1.52
CA HIS A 4 14.73 15.35 -0.62
C HIS A 4 14.95 14.51 0.62
N ARG A 5 14.84 15.14 1.78
CA ARG A 5 14.91 14.44 3.05
C ARG A 5 13.54 14.52 3.70
N LEU A 6 12.89 13.37 3.80
CA LEU A 6 11.53 13.23 4.29
C LEU A 6 11.53 12.45 5.59
N SER A 7 10.48 12.61 6.38
CA SER A 7 10.27 11.82 7.58
C SER A 7 8.90 11.16 7.51
N ILE A 8 8.85 9.87 7.84
CA ILE A 8 7.58 9.17 7.86
C ILE A 8 6.61 9.74 8.90
N ASP A 9 7.15 10.33 9.97
CA ASP A 9 6.33 10.96 11.01
C ASP A 9 5.56 12.17 10.49
N SER A 10 6.01 12.77 9.40
CA SER A 10 5.37 13.91 8.76
C SER A 10 4.47 13.52 7.59
N ALA A 11 4.40 12.24 7.24
CA ALA A 11 3.65 11.79 6.09
C ALA A 11 2.14 11.95 6.33
N PRO A 12 1.40 12.55 5.39
CA PRO A 12 -0.07 12.56 5.47
C PRO A 12 -0.59 11.12 5.43
N VAL A 13 -1.69 10.87 6.12
CA VAL A 13 -2.30 9.56 6.19
C VAL A 13 -3.67 9.61 5.51
N LEU A 14 -3.86 8.77 4.52
CA LEU A 14 -5.17 8.50 3.92
C LEU A 14 -5.82 7.36 4.69
N HIS A 15 -7.12 7.45 4.93
CA HIS A 15 -7.81 6.39 5.66
C HIS A 15 -9.15 6.00 5.06
N HIS A 16 -9.45 4.74 5.31
CA HIS A 16 -10.69 4.06 5.03
C HIS A 16 -10.98 3.21 6.28
N PRO A 17 -12.23 2.87 6.60
CA PRO A 17 -12.49 2.02 7.76
C PRO A 17 -11.60 0.76 7.78
N GLY A 18 -10.83 0.60 8.87
CA GLY A 18 -9.90 -0.51 9.06
C GLY A 18 -8.57 -0.42 8.31
N LYS A 19 -8.33 0.65 7.55
CA LYS A 19 -7.13 0.76 6.74
C LYS A 19 -6.57 2.18 6.75
N GLN A 20 -5.25 2.31 6.87
CA GLN A 20 -4.55 3.60 6.81
C GLN A 20 -3.36 3.47 5.87
N SER A 21 -3.05 4.55 5.15
CA SER A 21 -1.93 4.60 4.22
C SER A 21 -1.15 5.91 4.41
N ALA A 22 0.06 5.80 4.96
CA ALA A 22 0.97 6.93 5.09
C ALA A 22 1.63 7.21 3.74
N GLN A 23 1.48 8.43 3.25
CA GLN A 23 2.03 8.84 1.95
C GLN A 23 3.45 9.32 2.14
N ILE A 24 4.44 8.48 1.80
CA ILE A 24 5.85 8.76 2.03
C ILE A 24 6.43 9.52 0.84
N ILE A 25 6.31 8.96 -0.35
CA ILE A 25 6.64 9.63 -1.61
C ILE A 25 5.40 9.56 -2.49
N TRP A 26 4.90 10.72 -2.88
CA TRP A 26 3.69 10.79 -3.69
C TRP A 26 3.65 12.12 -4.46
N PRO A 27 2.71 12.29 -5.42
CA PRO A 27 2.75 13.47 -6.30
C PRO A 27 2.74 14.82 -5.58
N GLU A 28 2.15 14.88 -4.39
CA GLU A 28 2.03 16.14 -3.66
C GLU A 28 3.36 16.62 -3.09
N ASN A 29 4.24 15.72 -2.63
CA ASN A 29 5.55 16.10 -2.11
C ASN A 29 6.69 15.88 -3.11
N SER A 30 6.46 15.06 -4.13
CA SER A 30 7.50 14.66 -5.09
C SER A 30 6.90 14.51 -6.49
N PRO A 31 6.48 15.63 -7.12
CA PRO A 31 5.79 15.57 -8.41
C PRO A 31 6.64 15.06 -9.55
N ASP A 32 7.95 15.07 -9.41
CA ASP A 32 8.91 14.58 -10.41
C ASP A 32 9.40 13.15 -10.13
N ALA A 33 8.95 12.51 -9.08
CA ALA A 33 9.37 11.16 -8.76
C ALA A 33 8.79 10.14 -9.74
N HIS A 34 9.54 9.06 -10.00
CA HIS A 34 9.09 7.95 -10.87
C HIS A 34 8.33 6.87 -10.10
N ILE A 35 8.15 7.05 -8.82
CA ILE A 35 7.44 6.10 -7.94
C ILE A 35 6.52 6.84 -7.00
N THR A 36 5.57 6.08 -6.43
CA THR A 36 4.97 6.42 -5.15
C THR A 36 5.39 5.38 -4.11
N MET A 37 5.52 5.80 -2.86
CA MET A 37 5.85 4.91 -1.75
C MET A 37 4.91 5.19 -0.60
N THR A 38 4.25 4.15 -0.10
CA THR A 38 3.30 4.27 0.98
C THR A 38 3.50 3.14 1.99
N ARG A 39 3.20 3.41 3.26
CA ARG A 39 3.10 2.37 4.28
C ARG A 39 1.64 2.17 4.63
N VAL A 40 1.14 0.96 4.42
CA VAL A 40 -0.25 0.61 4.66
C VAL A 40 -0.36 -0.20 5.93
N THR A 41 -1.32 0.17 6.78
CA THR A 41 -1.68 -0.58 7.99
C THR A 41 -3.13 -1.02 7.85
N MET A 42 -3.37 -2.32 8.00
CA MET A 42 -4.71 -2.91 7.95
C MET A 42 -5.04 -3.55 9.30
N GLU A 43 -6.16 -3.17 9.87
CA GLU A 43 -6.66 -3.79 11.09
C GLU A 43 -7.19 -5.20 10.79
N PRO A 44 -7.26 -6.09 11.81
CA PRO A 44 -7.86 -7.41 11.63
C PRO A 44 -9.27 -7.31 11.02
N GLY A 45 -9.53 -8.12 10.00
CA GLY A 45 -10.79 -8.12 9.28
C GLY A 45 -10.88 -7.15 8.10
N ALA A 46 -9.94 -6.21 7.96
CA ALA A 46 -9.93 -5.28 6.84
C ALA A 46 -9.62 -6.00 5.54
N ILE A 47 -10.24 -5.54 4.45
CA ILE A 47 -10.08 -6.12 3.12
C ILE A 47 -9.79 -5.01 2.12
N SER A 48 -8.74 -5.21 1.31
CA SER A 48 -8.57 -4.52 0.03
C SER A 48 -9.01 -5.50 -1.06
N SER A 49 -10.13 -5.21 -1.70
CA SER A 49 -10.74 -6.11 -2.68
C SER A 49 -9.81 -6.37 -3.86
N ARG A 50 -10.04 -7.47 -4.56
CA ARG A 50 -9.31 -7.78 -5.79
C ARG A 50 -9.45 -6.65 -6.78
N HIS A 51 -8.33 -6.20 -7.30
CA HIS A 51 -8.24 -5.13 -8.29
C HIS A 51 -6.94 -5.30 -9.08
N SER A 52 -6.78 -4.49 -10.11
CA SER A 52 -5.54 -4.44 -10.88
C SER A 52 -5.20 -2.99 -11.22
N HIS A 53 -3.93 -2.74 -11.50
CA HIS A 53 -3.46 -1.44 -11.99
C HIS A 53 -3.10 -1.61 -13.46
N ALA A 54 -3.73 -0.80 -14.33
CA ALA A 54 -3.58 -0.97 -15.77
C ALA A 54 -2.16 -0.74 -16.27
N ILE A 55 -1.42 0.16 -15.63
CA ILE A 55 -0.11 0.63 -16.09
C ILE A 55 0.99 0.36 -15.07
N SER A 56 0.69 0.53 -13.78
CA SER A 56 1.68 0.48 -12.72
C SER A 56 1.96 -0.94 -12.25
N GLU A 57 3.22 -1.20 -11.93
CA GLU A 57 3.59 -2.37 -11.13
C GLU A 57 3.74 -1.95 -9.67
N GLN A 58 3.61 -2.90 -8.78
CA GLN A 58 3.80 -2.66 -7.34
C GLN A 58 4.76 -3.68 -6.76
N THR A 59 5.56 -3.23 -5.81
CA THR A 59 6.38 -4.11 -4.98
C THR A 59 6.05 -3.82 -3.53
N TRP A 60 5.74 -4.87 -2.76
CA TRP A 60 5.44 -4.78 -1.34
C TRP A 60 6.49 -5.51 -0.53
N ILE A 61 6.78 -4.99 0.65
CA ILE A 61 7.48 -5.75 1.68
C ILE A 61 6.62 -5.76 2.94
N VAL A 62 6.37 -6.95 3.46
CA VAL A 62 5.56 -7.12 4.68
C VAL A 62 6.44 -6.81 5.87
N GLU A 63 6.08 -5.78 6.63
CA GLU A 63 6.84 -5.33 7.79
C GLU A 63 6.36 -5.95 9.10
N ALA A 64 5.05 -6.22 9.23
CA ALA A 64 4.50 -6.77 10.47
C ALA A 64 3.20 -7.51 10.20
N GLY A 65 2.93 -8.52 11.00
CA GLY A 65 1.69 -9.29 10.95
C GLY A 65 1.66 -10.34 9.86
N SER A 66 0.48 -10.91 9.66
CA SER A 66 0.20 -11.87 8.60
C SER A 66 -1.15 -11.53 7.95
N ALA A 67 -1.32 -11.95 6.71
CA ALA A 67 -2.55 -11.68 5.96
C ALA A 67 -2.72 -12.73 4.86
N THR A 68 -3.84 -12.65 4.16
CA THR A 68 -4.15 -13.48 3.00
C THR A 68 -4.05 -12.63 1.75
N LEU A 69 -3.17 -13.02 0.83
CA LEU A 69 -3.09 -12.43 -0.51
C LEU A 69 -4.19 -13.02 -1.36
N LEU A 70 -5.00 -12.15 -1.96
CA LEU A 70 -6.12 -12.54 -2.82
C LEU A 70 -5.64 -12.49 -4.26
N LEU A 71 -5.71 -13.63 -4.93
CA LEU A 71 -5.23 -13.80 -6.30
C LEU A 71 -6.41 -13.97 -7.26
N ALA A 72 -6.12 -13.99 -8.57
CA ALA A 72 -7.13 -14.29 -9.59
C ALA A 72 -7.75 -15.66 -9.37
N ASN A 73 -8.96 -15.88 -9.90
CA ASN A 73 -9.67 -17.17 -9.89
C ASN A 73 -9.93 -17.69 -8.47
N ASP A 74 -10.22 -16.76 -7.52
CA ASP A 74 -10.52 -17.06 -6.12
C ASP A 74 -9.39 -17.78 -5.37
N GLN A 75 -8.18 -17.77 -5.92
CA GLN A 75 -7.02 -18.34 -5.26
C GLN A 75 -6.47 -17.39 -4.21
N THR A 76 -5.80 -17.95 -3.21
CA THR A 76 -5.22 -17.19 -2.11
C THR A 76 -3.86 -17.77 -1.73
N GLU A 77 -3.02 -16.91 -1.16
CA GLU A 77 -1.75 -17.30 -0.55
C GLU A 77 -1.58 -16.60 0.78
N GLU A 78 -0.83 -17.19 1.69
CA GLU A 78 -0.54 -16.57 2.97
C GLU A 78 0.63 -15.61 2.85
N LEU A 79 0.50 -14.42 3.47
CA LEU A 79 1.57 -13.44 3.60
C LEU A 79 2.07 -13.40 5.04
N ARG A 80 3.39 -13.31 5.19
CA ARG A 80 4.07 -13.24 6.49
C ARG A 80 5.09 -12.12 6.50
N THR A 81 5.47 -11.68 7.68
CA THR A 81 6.53 -10.70 7.86
C THR A 81 7.79 -11.12 7.11
N GLY A 82 8.34 -10.21 6.32
CA GLY A 82 9.52 -10.44 5.49
C GLY A 82 9.22 -10.87 4.07
N ASP A 83 7.97 -11.21 3.74
CA ASP A 83 7.62 -11.53 2.36
C ASP A 83 7.72 -10.30 1.47
N ILE A 84 8.18 -10.54 0.25
CA ILE A 84 8.25 -9.52 -0.81
C ILE A 84 7.35 -9.97 -1.94
N ILE A 85 6.42 -9.09 -2.33
CA ILE A 85 5.44 -9.37 -3.39
C ILE A 85 5.65 -8.36 -4.51
N ARG A 86 5.76 -8.84 -5.73
CA ARG A 86 5.80 -7.99 -6.91
C ARG A 86 4.61 -8.33 -7.81
N THR A 87 3.80 -7.33 -8.12
CA THR A 87 2.70 -7.48 -9.09
C THR A 87 3.03 -6.67 -10.32
N SER A 88 3.03 -7.30 -11.49
CA SER A 88 3.17 -6.60 -12.76
C SER A 88 1.86 -5.89 -13.12
N ALA A 89 1.93 -4.94 -14.04
CA ALA A 89 0.74 -4.25 -14.52
C ALA A 89 -0.31 -5.25 -15.01
N GLY A 90 -1.58 -4.99 -14.68
CA GLY A 90 -2.70 -5.84 -15.04
C GLY A 90 -2.92 -7.06 -14.16
N THR A 91 -2.04 -7.34 -13.21
CA THR A 91 -2.19 -8.50 -12.32
C THR A 91 -3.26 -8.25 -11.26
N ILE A 92 -4.23 -9.15 -11.18
CA ILE A 92 -5.29 -9.08 -10.15
C ILE A 92 -4.69 -9.44 -8.79
N HIS A 93 -4.94 -8.60 -7.80
CA HIS A 93 -4.49 -8.82 -6.44
C HIS A 93 -5.38 -8.09 -5.44
N GLY A 94 -5.37 -8.56 -4.21
CA GLY A 94 -6.02 -7.96 -3.08
C GLY A 94 -5.43 -8.52 -1.80
N ILE A 95 -5.86 -8.00 -0.65
CA ILE A 95 -5.38 -8.44 0.66
C ILE A 95 -6.54 -8.48 1.62
N GLU A 96 -6.58 -9.53 2.43
CA GLU A 96 -7.44 -9.59 3.59
C GLU A 96 -6.59 -9.81 4.84
N ASN A 97 -6.74 -8.94 5.84
CA ASN A 97 -6.11 -9.22 7.14
C ASN A 97 -6.95 -10.25 7.88
N SER A 98 -6.63 -11.50 7.64
CA SER A 98 -7.27 -12.66 8.27
C SER A 98 -6.62 -13.03 9.62
N GLY A 99 -5.59 -12.30 10.02
CA GLY A 99 -4.90 -12.51 11.30
C GLY A 99 -5.57 -11.77 12.44
N SER A 100 -4.92 -11.81 13.60
CA SER A 100 -5.42 -11.19 14.85
C SER A 100 -4.69 -9.90 15.22
N GLU A 101 -3.65 -9.54 14.45
CA GLU A 101 -2.82 -8.36 14.68
C GLU A 101 -2.88 -7.43 13.48
N PRO A 102 -2.52 -6.14 13.63
CA PRO A 102 -2.37 -5.26 12.48
C PRO A 102 -1.39 -5.81 11.46
N PHE A 103 -1.75 -5.70 10.19
CA PHE A 103 -0.90 -6.08 9.07
C PHE A 103 -0.31 -4.82 8.45
N VAL A 104 1.02 -4.74 8.38
CA VAL A 104 1.73 -3.55 7.89
C VAL A 104 2.63 -3.93 6.73
N TYR A 105 2.50 -3.20 5.64
CA TYR A 105 3.40 -3.38 4.51
C TYR A 105 3.79 -2.04 3.88
N LEU A 106 5.00 -2.02 3.34
CA LEU A 106 5.50 -0.91 2.54
C LEU A 106 5.26 -1.24 1.08
N THR A 107 4.73 -0.30 0.31
CA THR A 107 4.50 -0.51 -1.12
C THR A 107 5.13 0.59 -1.97
N VAL A 108 5.74 0.17 -3.07
CA VAL A 108 6.30 1.05 -4.09
C VAL A 108 5.54 0.79 -5.39
N THR A 109 5.02 1.85 -5.98
CA THR A 109 4.24 1.79 -7.24
C THR A 109 4.96 2.59 -8.31
N SER A 110 5.17 1.99 -9.47
CA SER A 110 5.84 2.62 -10.61
C SER A 110 5.15 2.24 -11.92
N PRO A 111 4.81 3.21 -12.81
CA PRO A 111 4.87 4.65 -12.58
C PRO A 111 3.96 5.10 -11.45
N PRO A 112 4.14 6.33 -10.96
CA PRO A 112 3.33 6.86 -9.86
C PRO A 112 1.83 6.78 -10.15
N GLU A 113 1.06 6.42 -9.15
CA GLU A 113 -0.39 6.39 -9.24
C GLU A 113 -0.98 7.10 -8.03
N ASP A 114 -1.99 7.93 -8.25
CA ASP A 114 -2.71 8.60 -7.17
C ASP A 114 -3.71 7.62 -6.56
N MET A 115 -3.45 7.21 -5.34
CA MET A 115 -4.27 6.24 -4.62
C MET A 115 -5.38 6.88 -3.78
N THR A 116 -5.52 8.20 -3.79
CA THR A 116 -6.53 8.89 -2.97
C THR A 116 -7.95 8.39 -3.24
N LYS A 117 -8.24 7.95 -4.45
CA LYS A 117 -9.55 7.41 -4.83
C LYS A 117 -9.97 6.16 -4.06
N PHE A 118 -9.02 5.45 -3.43
CA PHE A 118 -9.30 4.25 -2.64
C PHE A 118 -9.57 4.56 -1.16
N TYR A 119 -9.54 5.83 -0.78
CA TYR A 119 -9.64 6.24 0.62
C TYR A 119 -10.74 7.29 0.78
N VAL A 120 -11.29 7.40 1.98
CA VAL A 120 -12.43 8.30 2.27
C VAL A 120 -12.03 9.51 3.10
N GLY A 121 -10.82 9.51 3.67
CA GLY A 121 -10.37 10.62 4.50
C GLY A 121 -8.87 10.79 4.46
N ARG A 122 -8.43 11.95 4.96
CA ARG A 122 -7.02 12.33 5.03
C ARG A 122 -6.74 13.03 6.35
N LYS A 123 -5.59 12.69 6.97
CA LYS A 123 -5.08 13.38 8.13
C LYS A 123 -3.65 13.82 7.85
N ASP A 124 -3.39 15.11 7.94
CA ASP A 124 -2.05 15.65 7.84
C ASP A 124 -1.39 15.64 9.22
N SER A 125 -0.06 15.59 9.22
CA SER A 125 0.69 15.77 10.46
C SER A 125 0.62 17.23 10.90
N ASP A 126 0.65 17.44 12.19
CA ASP A 126 0.68 18.78 12.77
C ASP A 126 2.04 19.45 12.58
#